data_d17bf2d93d171887f92125177fdab8f5
#
_entry.id   d17bf2d93d171887f92125177fdab8f5
#
_cell.length_a   1.000
_cell.length_b   1.000
_cell.length_c   1.000
_cell.angle_alpha   90.00
_cell.angle_beta   90.00
_cell.angle_gamma   90.00
#
_symmetry.space_group_name_H-M   'P 1'
#
loop_
_entity.id
_entity.type
_entity.pdbx_description
1 polymer ?
#
loop_
_entity_poly.entity_id
_entity_poly.type
_entity_poly.pdbx_seq_one_letter_code
_entity_poly.pdbx_strand_id
1 'polypeptide(L)'
;MIACSQESEDRSQETGVRILEEAEAALANDSIRLGETLLRKTIQLSEASKDWHTYYIAHQRLAEALSQSNPEEALRLMKKALTVYEQHPDDERNYVMLLDYAGTYAAQVAFTTEGSFDEALDYINRAYGIAENSQMTDLMCQTLTSLANITWAKEDYRQALDYAHQAESTATTDLRSATLQVLARSYLSLNMLDSAETIYRQIDPGNDVHLGYIVQSNLAKIALRRMGATQVEDSVDEAFDQIEDIYYKALEQKDQYYQETLRQEMENQQLEYRSKMYGRTLLIVIIAAMIILIATVLALRYRIRLQEQEKRRLQEETEHQKTLLHQANEVVAFLQNFILERTEVLKKLNKGGDSLIYLSPHEWSEIERTLNAIDSNRFAKIREQYPTMQEDDIHLCILTRLGLSNRTIGNIYCITVSAVQHRKLKLKKDVFGETNPDITLEQILKN
;
A
#
# COMPACT_ATOMS: atom_id res chain seq x y z
N MET A 1 -44.11 16.37 -10.39
CA MET A 1 -43.02 16.76 -9.46
C MET A 1 -42.51 15.59 -8.63
N ILE A 2 -43.37 14.73 -8.06
CA ILE A 2 -42.96 13.57 -7.23
C ILE A 2 -42.15 12.55 -8.02
N ALA A 3 -42.51 12.23 -9.28
CA ALA A 3 -41.76 11.27 -10.10
C ALA A 3 -40.34 11.74 -10.51
N CYS A 4 -40.17 13.05 -10.77
CA CYS A 4 -38.85 13.59 -11.09
C CYS A 4 -37.91 13.67 -9.86
N SER A 5 -38.45 13.75 -8.63
CA SER A 5 -37.64 13.71 -7.41
C SER A 5 -37.18 12.27 -7.12
N GLN A 6 -38.03 11.29 -7.33
CA GLN A 6 -37.74 9.87 -7.15
C GLN A 6 -36.66 9.36 -8.12
N GLU A 7 -36.79 9.71 -9.43
CA GLU A 7 -35.74 9.36 -10.42
C GLU A 7 -34.37 10.04 -10.12
N SER A 8 -34.37 11.24 -9.50
CA SER A 8 -33.12 11.90 -9.11
C SER A 8 -32.50 11.30 -7.84
N GLU A 9 -33.32 10.84 -6.90
CA GLU A 9 -32.88 10.11 -5.69
C GLU A 9 -32.30 8.73 -6.05
N ASP A 10 -32.99 7.95 -6.89
CA ASP A 10 -32.54 6.63 -7.38
C ASP A 10 -31.19 6.74 -8.11
N ARG A 11 -31.02 7.74 -8.99
CA ARG A 11 -29.74 7.98 -9.68
C ARG A 11 -28.62 8.40 -8.73
N SER A 12 -28.92 9.14 -7.69
CA SER A 12 -27.92 9.60 -6.72
C SER A 12 -27.51 8.45 -5.79
N GLN A 13 -28.43 7.56 -5.44
CA GLN A 13 -28.18 6.34 -4.68
C GLN A 13 -27.32 5.35 -5.48
N GLU A 14 -27.67 5.05 -6.73
CA GLU A 14 -26.87 4.20 -7.62
C GLU A 14 -25.45 4.78 -7.83
N THR A 15 -25.34 6.11 -7.88
CA THR A 15 -24.03 6.80 -7.97
C THR A 15 -23.23 6.66 -6.67
N GLY A 16 -23.89 6.73 -5.50
CA GLY A 16 -23.25 6.57 -4.19
C GLY A 16 -22.65 5.18 -4.02
N VAL A 17 -23.41 4.14 -4.32
CA VAL A 17 -22.95 2.73 -4.25
C VAL A 17 -21.76 2.49 -5.18
N ARG A 18 -21.83 2.97 -6.43
CA ARG A 18 -20.71 2.81 -7.37
C ARG A 18 -19.43 3.52 -6.89
N ILE A 19 -19.54 4.71 -6.31
CA ILE A 19 -18.35 5.42 -5.78
C ILE A 19 -17.82 4.69 -4.56
N LEU A 20 -18.66 4.04 -3.74
CA LEU A 20 -18.21 3.19 -2.64
C LEU A 20 -17.37 2.01 -3.17
N GLU A 21 -17.83 1.32 -4.21
CA GLU A 21 -17.07 0.23 -4.85
C GLU A 21 -15.73 0.72 -5.42
N GLU A 22 -15.71 1.89 -6.05
CA GLU A 22 -14.48 2.53 -6.55
C GLU A 22 -13.53 2.87 -5.39
N ALA A 23 -14.07 3.30 -4.24
CA ALA A 23 -13.29 3.59 -3.04
C ALA A 23 -12.67 2.33 -2.42
N GLU A 24 -13.46 1.26 -2.31
CA GLU A 24 -12.98 -0.04 -1.81
C GLU A 24 -11.89 -0.61 -2.73
N ALA A 25 -12.06 -0.51 -4.04
CA ALA A 25 -11.04 -0.90 -5.01
C ALA A 25 -9.76 -0.05 -4.88
N ALA A 26 -9.88 1.26 -4.60
CA ALA A 26 -8.74 2.13 -4.36
C ALA A 26 -7.98 1.72 -3.08
N LEU A 27 -8.70 1.44 -1.99
CA LEU A 27 -8.10 0.98 -0.73
C LEU A 27 -7.41 -0.39 -0.90
N ALA A 28 -8.05 -1.32 -1.60
CA ALA A 28 -7.47 -2.64 -1.90
C ALA A 28 -6.17 -2.55 -2.73
N ASN A 29 -5.96 -1.46 -3.47
CA ASN A 29 -4.74 -1.16 -4.22
C ASN A 29 -3.79 -0.20 -3.47
N ASP A 30 -3.92 -0.09 -2.15
CA ASP A 30 -3.12 0.78 -1.28
C ASP A 30 -3.18 2.28 -1.63
N SER A 31 -4.21 2.72 -2.34
CA SER A 31 -4.42 4.12 -2.70
C SER A 31 -5.27 4.83 -1.64
N ILE A 32 -4.73 4.94 -0.42
CA ILE A 32 -5.46 5.38 0.79
C ILE A 32 -6.12 6.74 0.58
N ARG A 33 -5.41 7.75 0.06
CA ARG A 33 -5.96 9.11 -0.12
C ARG A 33 -7.06 9.18 -1.18
N LEU A 34 -6.94 8.38 -2.25
CA LEU A 34 -8.02 8.28 -3.24
C LEU A 34 -9.26 7.64 -2.62
N GLY A 35 -9.06 6.52 -1.91
CA GLY A 35 -10.11 5.84 -1.14
C GLY A 35 -10.80 6.80 -0.17
N GLU A 36 -10.03 7.54 0.63
CA GLU A 36 -10.54 8.57 1.55
C GLU A 36 -11.38 9.64 0.83
N THR A 37 -10.88 10.17 -0.28
CA THR A 37 -11.59 11.20 -1.07
C THR A 37 -12.92 10.68 -1.61
N LEU A 38 -12.92 9.45 -2.15
CA LEU A 38 -14.11 8.80 -2.67
C LEU A 38 -15.11 8.48 -1.55
N LEU A 39 -14.65 8.00 -0.38
CA LEU A 39 -15.51 7.73 0.77
C LEU A 39 -16.17 9.00 1.31
N ARG A 40 -15.43 10.10 1.43
CA ARG A 40 -16.02 11.40 1.82
C ARG A 40 -17.09 11.86 0.83
N LYS A 41 -16.88 11.64 -0.47
CA LYS A 41 -17.87 11.93 -1.50
C LYS A 41 -19.08 11.00 -1.39
N THR A 42 -18.88 9.71 -1.14
CA THR A 42 -19.95 8.75 -0.90
C THR A 42 -20.81 9.17 0.28
N ILE A 43 -20.20 9.56 1.40
CA ILE A 43 -20.91 10.05 2.60
C ILE A 43 -21.80 11.25 2.24
N GLN A 44 -21.30 12.22 1.48
CA GLN A 44 -22.09 13.38 1.07
C GLN A 44 -23.27 13.01 0.18
N LEU A 45 -23.08 12.09 -0.76
CA LEU A 45 -24.12 11.67 -1.68
C LEU A 45 -25.19 10.83 -0.97
N SER A 46 -24.79 9.89 -0.12
CA SER A 46 -25.71 9.03 0.62
C SER A 46 -26.51 9.83 1.67
N GLU A 47 -25.92 10.84 2.31
CA GLU A 47 -26.62 11.77 3.20
C GLU A 47 -27.67 12.57 2.41
N ALA A 48 -27.33 13.08 1.23
CA ALA A 48 -28.24 13.85 0.36
C ALA A 48 -29.39 13.00 -0.19
N SER A 49 -29.13 11.73 -0.54
CA SER A 49 -30.14 10.77 -1.03
C SER A 49 -30.88 10.02 0.08
N LYS A 50 -30.48 10.23 1.35
CA LYS A 50 -30.98 9.50 2.52
C LYS A 50 -30.76 7.97 2.43
N ASP A 51 -29.73 7.55 1.72
CA ASP A 51 -29.28 6.19 1.68
C ASP A 51 -28.42 5.90 2.91
N TRP A 52 -29.09 5.63 4.03
CA TRP A 52 -28.43 5.47 5.32
C TRP A 52 -27.56 4.22 5.38
N HIS A 53 -27.93 3.18 4.65
CA HIS A 53 -27.13 1.97 4.55
C HIS A 53 -25.71 2.26 3.99
N THR A 54 -25.64 2.84 2.79
CA THR A 54 -24.37 3.26 2.17
C THR A 54 -23.63 4.31 3.02
N TYR A 55 -24.37 5.20 3.69
CA TYR A 55 -23.81 6.18 4.61
C TYR A 55 -23.01 5.54 5.75
N TYR A 56 -23.57 4.51 6.41
CA TYR A 56 -22.91 3.83 7.52
C TYR A 56 -21.69 3.03 7.06
N ILE A 57 -21.80 2.30 5.96
CA ILE A 57 -20.67 1.57 5.38
C ILE A 57 -19.53 2.52 5.00
N ALA A 58 -19.85 3.63 4.36
CA ALA A 58 -18.84 4.62 3.96
C ALA A 58 -18.13 5.25 5.17
N HIS A 59 -18.84 5.51 6.27
CA HIS A 59 -18.24 5.97 7.52
C HIS A 59 -17.31 4.93 8.15
N GLN A 60 -17.71 3.65 8.15
CA GLN A 60 -16.89 2.55 8.65
C GLN A 60 -15.59 2.43 7.85
N ARG A 61 -15.67 2.39 6.52
CA ARG A 61 -14.51 2.29 5.64
C ARG A 61 -13.57 3.48 5.75
N LEU A 62 -14.13 4.69 5.88
CA LEU A 62 -13.34 5.90 6.07
C LEU A 62 -12.60 5.89 7.42
N ALA A 63 -13.28 5.49 8.49
CA ALA A 63 -12.67 5.39 9.80
C ALA A 63 -11.58 4.31 9.83
N GLU A 64 -11.80 3.16 9.18
CA GLU A 64 -10.82 2.10 9.03
C GLU A 64 -9.55 2.61 8.30
N ALA A 65 -9.71 3.32 7.18
CA ALA A 65 -8.60 3.88 6.42
C ALA A 65 -7.78 4.92 7.22
N LEU A 66 -8.43 5.65 8.14
CA LEU A 66 -7.79 6.67 8.98
C LEU A 66 -7.26 6.13 10.31
N SER A 67 -7.64 4.93 10.72
CA SER A 67 -7.42 4.41 12.07
C SER A 67 -5.95 4.40 12.50
N GLN A 68 -5.04 4.12 11.59
CA GLN A 68 -3.61 4.08 11.89
C GLN A 68 -2.97 5.47 11.93
N SER A 69 -3.42 6.39 11.08
CA SER A 69 -2.84 7.74 10.97
C SER A 69 -3.51 8.77 11.89
N ASN A 70 -4.81 8.60 12.16
CA ASN A 70 -5.61 9.55 12.94
C ASN A 70 -6.78 8.84 13.66
N PRO A 71 -6.51 8.09 14.74
CA PRO A 71 -7.53 7.34 15.46
C PRO A 71 -8.61 8.23 16.10
N GLU A 72 -8.28 9.48 16.47
CA GLU A 72 -9.25 10.45 16.98
C GLU A 72 -10.31 10.81 15.93
N GLU A 73 -9.89 11.03 14.70
CA GLU A 73 -10.80 11.30 13.59
C GLU A 73 -11.64 10.07 13.24
N ALA A 74 -11.06 8.87 13.26
CA ALA A 74 -11.77 7.61 13.08
C ALA A 74 -12.88 7.45 14.14
N LEU A 75 -12.58 7.70 15.42
CA LEU A 75 -13.55 7.68 16.50
C LEU A 75 -14.65 8.74 16.29
N ARG A 76 -14.28 9.95 15.89
CA ARG A 76 -15.24 11.04 15.61
C ARG A 76 -16.22 10.66 14.51
N LEU A 77 -15.74 10.01 13.45
CA LEU A 77 -16.57 9.52 12.35
C LEU A 77 -17.59 8.48 12.84
N MET A 78 -17.16 7.54 13.67
CA MET A 78 -18.04 6.51 14.23
C MET A 78 -19.10 7.13 15.16
N LYS A 79 -18.71 8.06 16.05
CA LYS A 79 -19.65 8.78 16.92
C LYS A 79 -20.69 9.56 16.09
N LYS A 80 -20.26 10.19 14.99
CA LYS A 80 -21.19 10.86 14.06
C LYS A 80 -22.19 9.87 13.45
N ALA A 81 -21.67 8.74 12.94
CA ALA A 81 -22.52 7.71 12.32
C ALA A 81 -23.52 7.13 13.32
N LEU A 82 -23.09 6.87 14.56
CA LEU A 82 -23.98 6.40 15.65
C LEU A 82 -25.07 7.41 15.96
N THR A 83 -24.75 8.70 16.05
CA THR A 83 -25.73 9.77 16.28
C THR A 83 -26.78 9.84 15.16
N VAL A 84 -26.35 9.62 13.92
CA VAL A 84 -27.28 9.56 12.76
C VAL A 84 -28.11 8.29 12.81
N TYR A 85 -27.51 7.16 13.20
CA TYR A 85 -28.23 5.89 13.32
C TYR A 85 -29.39 5.97 14.34
N GLU A 86 -29.23 6.68 15.46
CA GLU A 86 -30.29 6.91 16.44
C GLU A 86 -31.53 7.63 15.84
N GLN A 87 -31.31 8.46 14.83
CA GLN A 87 -32.37 9.21 14.13
C GLN A 87 -32.92 8.47 12.93
N HIS A 88 -32.09 7.67 12.28
CA HIS A 88 -32.37 6.95 11.04
C HIS A 88 -31.87 5.50 11.17
N PRO A 89 -32.52 4.66 12.00
CA PRO A 89 -32.15 3.27 12.14
C PRO A 89 -32.19 2.52 10.79
N ASP A 90 -31.20 1.67 10.59
CA ASP A 90 -31.07 0.76 9.48
C ASP A 90 -31.01 -0.68 10.00
N ASP A 91 -30.27 -1.57 9.35
CA ASP A 91 -30.03 -2.92 9.80
C ASP A 91 -29.29 -2.93 11.17
N GLU A 92 -29.78 -3.72 12.10
CA GLU A 92 -29.18 -3.92 13.43
C GLU A 92 -27.73 -4.38 13.35
N ARG A 93 -27.38 -5.10 12.26
CA ARG A 93 -26.02 -5.49 11.95
C ARG A 93 -25.10 -4.28 11.76
N ASN A 94 -25.54 -3.26 11.04
CA ASN A 94 -24.81 -1.99 10.92
C ASN A 94 -24.62 -1.30 12.26
N TYR A 95 -25.60 -1.36 13.14
CA TYR A 95 -25.49 -0.78 14.48
C TYR A 95 -24.41 -1.47 15.33
N VAL A 96 -24.41 -2.80 15.31
CA VAL A 96 -23.36 -3.58 16.00
C VAL A 96 -21.98 -3.23 15.47
N MET A 97 -21.82 -3.15 14.15
CA MET A 97 -20.54 -2.78 13.54
C MET A 97 -20.10 -1.36 13.89
N LEU A 98 -21.02 -0.38 13.86
CA LEU A 98 -20.71 1.00 14.26
C LEU A 98 -20.25 1.08 15.72
N LEU A 99 -20.90 0.33 16.62
CA LEU A 99 -20.52 0.27 18.04
C LEU A 99 -19.14 -0.41 18.20
N ASP A 100 -18.90 -1.53 17.51
CA ASP A 100 -17.64 -2.26 17.60
C ASP A 100 -16.46 -1.39 17.11
N TYR A 101 -16.59 -0.74 15.97
CA TYR A 101 -15.57 0.19 15.46
C TYR A 101 -15.39 1.41 16.37
N ALA A 102 -16.48 1.99 16.91
CA ALA A 102 -16.39 3.09 17.87
C ALA A 102 -15.60 2.67 19.11
N GLY A 103 -15.87 1.47 19.65
CA GLY A 103 -15.15 0.92 20.78
C GLY A 103 -13.69 0.64 20.48
N THR A 104 -13.39 0.07 19.32
CA THR A 104 -12.02 -0.20 18.88
C THR A 104 -11.21 1.09 18.76
N TYR A 105 -11.74 2.13 18.12
CA TYR A 105 -11.03 3.41 18.00
C TYR A 105 -10.96 4.20 19.31
N ALA A 106 -11.98 4.09 20.17
CA ALA A 106 -11.91 4.64 21.53
C ALA A 106 -10.79 3.99 22.34
N ALA A 107 -10.61 2.67 22.21
CA ALA A 107 -9.51 1.96 22.85
C ALA A 107 -8.14 2.39 22.30
N GLN A 108 -8.02 2.58 21.00
CA GLN A 108 -6.78 3.06 20.36
C GLN A 108 -6.42 4.47 20.85
N VAL A 109 -7.40 5.39 20.92
CA VAL A 109 -7.21 6.73 21.48
C VAL A 109 -6.81 6.65 22.96
N ALA A 110 -7.51 5.82 23.76
CA ALA A 110 -7.18 5.63 25.17
C ALA A 110 -5.76 5.10 25.36
N PHE A 111 -5.33 4.16 24.53
CA PHE A 111 -3.98 3.60 24.56
C PHE A 111 -2.91 4.67 24.25
N THR A 112 -3.11 5.48 23.21
CA THR A 112 -2.14 6.50 22.81
C THR A 112 -2.07 7.71 23.74
N THR A 113 -3.19 8.00 24.44
CA THR A 113 -3.29 9.13 25.39
C THR A 113 -3.14 8.72 26.85
N GLU A 114 -2.84 7.44 27.13
CA GLU A 114 -2.86 6.85 28.48
C GLU A 114 -4.19 7.10 29.23
N GLY A 115 -5.28 7.13 28.46
CA GLY A 115 -6.62 7.40 28.95
C GLY A 115 -7.36 6.16 29.49
N SER A 116 -8.64 6.36 29.93
CA SER A 116 -9.49 5.24 30.35
C SER A 116 -10.07 4.48 29.17
N PHE A 117 -10.13 3.15 29.29
CA PHE A 117 -10.80 2.26 28.34
C PHE A 117 -12.31 2.11 28.59
N ASP A 118 -12.90 2.83 29.54
CA ASP A 118 -14.29 2.65 29.93
C ASP A 118 -15.28 2.95 28.83
N GLU A 119 -15.03 4.01 28.04
CA GLU A 119 -15.84 4.33 26.86
C GLU A 119 -15.75 3.23 25.81
N ALA A 120 -14.56 2.71 25.55
CA ALA A 120 -14.33 1.63 24.61
C ALA A 120 -15.09 0.37 25.00
N LEU A 121 -15.00 -0.02 26.27
CA LEU A 121 -15.70 -1.17 26.81
C LEU A 121 -17.23 -1.00 26.80
N ASP A 122 -17.76 0.20 27.03
CA ASP A 122 -19.20 0.46 26.92
C ASP A 122 -19.70 0.17 25.49
N TYR A 123 -19.01 0.70 24.49
CA TYR A 123 -19.38 0.47 23.09
C TYR A 123 -19.34 -1.01 22.71
N ILE A 124 -18.24 -1.72 23.03
CA ILE A 124 -18.10 -3.13 22.63
C ILE A 124 -19.07 -4.03 23.40
N ASN A 125 -19.29 -3.79 24.70
CA ASN A 125 -20.26 -4.59 25.47
C ASN A 125 -21.69 -4.42 24.93
N ARG A 126 -22.06 -3.22 24.51
CA ARG A 126 -23.35 -2.97 23.85
C ARG A 126 -23.42 -3.71 22.50
N ALA A 127 -22.35 -3.64 21.70
CA ALA A 127 -22.25 -4.37 20.42
C ALA A 127 -22.40 -5.88 20.63
N TYR A 128 -21.63 -6.45 21.58
CA TYR A 128 -21.69 -7.87 21.93
C TYR A 128 -23.08 -8.29 22.40
N GLY A 129 -23.69 -7.54 23.32
CA GLY A 129 -25.03 -7.85 23.85
C GLY A 129 -26.10 -7.88 22.74
N ILE A 130 -26.04 -6.99 21.76
CA ILE A 130 -26.96 -7.00 20.62
C ILE A 130 -26.65 -8.21 19.72
N ALA A 131 -25.39 -8.44 19.38
CA ALA A 131 -24.97 -9.56 18.52
C ALA A 131 -25.36 -10.93 19.14
N GLU A 132 -25.22 -11.07 20.46
CA GLU A 132 -25.59 -12.27 21.20
C GLU A 132 -27.11 -12.47 21.19
N ASN A 133 -27.89 -11.44 21.49
CA ASN A 133 -29.35 -11.51 21.52
C ASN A 133 -29.93 -11.83 20.15
N SER A 134 -29.34 -11.31 19.09
CA SER A 134 -29.76 -11.52 17.69
C SER A 134 -29.07 -12.71 17.03
N GLN A 135 -28.28 -13.47 17.76
CA GLN A 135 -27.54 -14.66 17.31
C GLN A 135 -26.66 -14.43 16.08
N MET A 136 -26.05 -13.25 15.96
CA MET A 136 -25.14 -12.86 14.88
C MET A 136 -23.73 -13.42 15.16
N THR A 137 -23.52 -14.70 14.87
CA THR A 137 -22.32 -15.45 15.27
C THR A 137 -21.01 -14.81 14.82
N ASP A 138 -20.95 -14.27 13.62
CA ASP A 138 -19.78 -13.58 13.09
C ASP A 138 -19.49 -12.26 13.82
N LEU A 139 -20.52 -11.48 14.15
CA LEU A 139 -20.38 -10.25 14.94
C LEU A 139 -20.09 -10.53 16.40
N MET A 140 -20.59 -11.64 16.96
CA MET A 140 -20.18 -12.13 18.27
C MET A 140 -18.68 -12.45 18.30
N CYS A 141 -18.18 -13.15 17.29
CA CYS A 141 -16.75 -13.40 17.15
C CYS A 141 -15.94 -12.10 17.08
N GLN A 142 -16.37 -11.16 16.23
CA GLN A 142 -15.70 -9.88 16.06
C GLN A 142 -15.66 -9.08 17.36
N THR A 143 -16.80 -8.89 18.03
CA THR A 143 -16.87 -8.13 19.28
C THR A 143 -16.11 -8.78 20.44
N LEU A 144 -16.10 -10.13 20.53
CA LEU A 144 -15.27 -10.86 21.48
C LEU A 144 -13.78 -10.68 21.19
N THR A 145 -13.39 -10.64 19.91
CA THR A 145 -12.01 -10.33 19.50
C THR A 145 -11.63 -8.90 19.91
N SER A 146 -12.54 -7.94 19.75
CA SER A 146 -12.36 -6.55 20.20
C SER A 146 -12.25 -6.46 21.72
N LEU A 147 -13.10 -7.18 22.49
CA LEU A 147 -12.99 -7.27 23.96
C LEU A 147 -11.66 -7.85 24.39
N ALA A 148 -11.19 -8.90 23.71
CA ALA A 148 -9.89 -9.50 24.01
C ALA A 148 -8.74 -8.51 23.73
N ASN A 149 -8.81 -7.74 22.64
CA ASN A 149 -7.82 -6.70 22.34
C ASN A 149 -7.78 -5.59 23.39
N ILE A 150 -8.94 -5.09 23.82
CA ILE A 150 -9.04 -4.02 24.83
C ILE A 150 -8.56 -4.50 26.19
N THR A 151 -8.97 -5.69 26.62
CA THR A 151 -8.52 -6.27 27.89
C THR A 151 -7.03 -6.60 27.88
N TRP A 152 -6.48 -7.00 26.74
CA TRP A 152 -5.04 -7.15 26.56
C TRP A 152 -4.32 -5.79 26.70
N ALA A 153 -4.84 -4.71 26.09
CA ALA A 153 -4.28 -3.37 26.22
C ALA A 153 -4.34 -2.83 27.65
N LYS A 154 -5.31 -3.29 28.45
CA LYS A 154 -5.41 -3.03 29.90
C LYS A 154 -4.48 -3.92 30.74
N GLU A 155 -3.66 -4.75 30.11
CA GLU A 155 -2.77 -5.72 30.74
C GLU A 155 -3.50 -6.85 31.52
N ASP A 156 -4.82 -6.98 31.37
CA ASP A 156 -5.56 -8.14 31.89
C ASP A 156 -5.49 -9.30 30.89
N TYR A 157 -4.30 -9.88 30.79
CA TYR A 157 -4.01 -10.94 29.83
C TYR A 157 -4.83 -12.23 30.06
N ARG A 158 -5.28 -12.49 31.27
CA ARG A 158 -6.12 -13.65 31.57
C ARG A 158 -7.52 -13.46 31.01
N GLN A 159 -8.14 -12.32 31.27
CA GLN A 159 -9.44 -12.00 30.71
C GLN A 159 -9.38 -11.89 29.18
N ALA A 160 -8.31 -11.32 28.65
CA ALA A 160 -8.05 -11.28 27.20
C ALA A 160 -8.01 -12.69 26.58
N LEU A 161 -7.34 -13.63 27.26
CA LEU A 161 -7.29 -15.03 26.84
C LEU A 161 -8.67 -15.69 26.88
N ASP A 162 -9.47 -15.44 27.91
CA ASP A 162 -10.83 -15.98 28.03
C ASP A 162 -11.76 -15.49 26.91
N TYR A 163 -11.72 -14.19 26.59
CA TYR A 163 -12.47 -13.63 25.46
C TYR A 163 -11.97 -14.16 24.12
N ALA A 164 -10.65 -14.31 23.96
CA ALA A 164 -10.07 -14.85 22.72
C ALA A 164 -10.49 -16.31 22.45
N HIS A 165 -10.59 -17.14 23.50
CA HIS A 165 -11.11 -18.50 23.38
C HIS A 165 -12.60 -18.53 23.04
N GLN A 166 -13.40 -17.64 23.61
CA GLN A 166 -14.81 -17.51 23.25
C GLN A 166 -14.94 -17.09 21.78
N ALA A 167 -14.13 -16.13 21.32
CA ALA A 167 -14.10 -15.71 19.93
C ALA A 167 -13.69 -16.87 18.99
N GLU A 168 -12.67 -17.67 19.36
CA GLU A 168 -12.22 -18.81 18.56
C GLU A 168 -13.34 -19.85 18.38
N SER A 169 -14.15 -20.07 19.40
CA SER A 169 -15.27 -21.02 19.34
C SER A 169 -16.37 -20.64 18.34
N THR A 170 -16.45 -19.36 17.97
CA THR A 170 -17.44 -18.79 17.05
C THR A 170 -16.79 -18.28 15.74
N ALA A 171 -15.47 -18.44 15.57
CA ALA A 171 -14.72 -17.88 14.48
C ALA A 171 -15.14 -18.45 13.11
N THR A 172 -15.50 -17.57 12.20
CA THR A 172 -15.65 -17.85 10.77
C THR A 172 -14.29 -17.87 10.09
N THR A 173 -14.22 -18.38 8.85
CA THR A 173 -12.98 -18.42 8.08
C THR A 173 -12.32 -17.05 7.96
N ASP A 174 -13.13 -16.00 7.73
CA ASP A 174 -12.66 -14.63 7.50
C ASP A 174 -12.12 -13.96 8.77
N LEU A 175 -12.67 -14.29 9.94
CA LEU A 175 -12.27 -13.74 11.23
C LEU A 175 -11.19 -14.58 11.94
N ARG A 176 -10.88 -15.77 11.40
CA ARG A 176 -9.99 -16.73 12.05
C ARG A 176 -8.60 -16.16 12.32
N SER A 177 -8.01 -15.50 11.35
CA SER A 177 -6.65 -14.95 11.50
C SER A 177 -6.57 -13.88 12.58
N ALA A 178 -7.55 -12.96 12.65
CA ALA A 178 -7.62 -11.93 13.67
C ALA A 178 -7.82 -12.53 15.08
N THR A 179 -8.69 -13.52 15.19
CA THR A 179 -8.95 -14.21 16.46
C THR A 179 -7.73 -14.99 16.93
N LEU A 180 -7.06 -15.75 16.04
CA LEU A 180 -5.84 -16.47 16.38
C LEU A 180 -4.71 -15.52 16.77
N GLN A 181 -4.63 -14.34 16.17
CA GLN A 181 -3.62 -13.34 16.52
C GLN A 181 -3.78 -12.85 17.96
N VAL A 182 -4.99 -12.47 18.39
CA VAL A 182 -5.21 -12.03 19.79
C VAL A 182 -5.04 -13.17 20.78
N LEU A 183 -5.45 -14.38 20.42
CA LEU A 183 -5.25 -15.58 21.24
C LEU A 183 -3.74 -15.86 21.45
N ALA A 184 -2.96 -15.90 20.36
CA ALA A 184 -1.52 -16.13 20.42
C ALA A 184 -0.78 -15.06 21.24
N ARG A 185 -1.16 -13.78 21.05
CA ARG A 185 -0.60 -12.65 21.79
C ARG A 185 -0.92 -12.72 23.28
N SER A 186 -2.13 -13.11 23.64
CA SER A 186 -2.54 -13.30 25.05
C SER A 186 -1.74 -14.42 25.71
N TYR A 187 -1.53 -15.55 25.03
CA TYR A 187 -0.63 -16.61 25.51
C TYR A 187 0.80 -16.13 25.69
N LEU A 188 1.33 -15.34 24.73
CA LEU A 188 2.68 -14.80 24.80
C LEU A 188 2.86 -13.86 25.99
N SER A 189 1.87 -12.99 26.26
CA SER A 189 1.89 -12.07 27.40
C SER A 189 1.82 -12.80 28.75
N LEU A 190 1.16 -13.96 28.78
CA LEU A 190 1.14 -14.86 29.94
C LEU A 190 2.38 -15.77 30.03
N ASN A 191 3.36 -15.57 29.16
CA ASN A 191 4.58 -16.39 29.05
C ASN A 191 4.29 -17.89 28.78
N MET A 192 3.15 -18.21 28.17
CA MET A 192 2.78 -19.56 27.74
C MET A 192 3.33 -19.84 26.33
N LEU A 193 4.67 -19.92 26.22
CA LEU A 193 5.39 -19.87 24.96
C LEU A 193 5.03 -20.99 23.97
N ASP A 194 4.76 -22.20 24.47
CA ASP A 194 4.41 -23.35 23.61
C ASP A 194 3.03 -23.17 22.96
N SER A 195 2.07 -22.66 23.75
CA SER A 195 0.73 -22.36 23.25
C SER A 195 0.77 -21.20 22.26
N ALA A 196 1.49 -20.13 22.61
CA ALA A 196 1.66 -18.98 21.72
C ALA A 196 2.26 -19.38 20.36
N GLU A 197 3.36 -20.15 20.36
CA GLU A 197 4.00 -20.63 19.14
C GLU A 197 3.05 -21.49 18.30
N THR A 198 2.33 -22.41 18.96
CA THR A 198 1.39 -23.31 18.29
C THR A 198 0.31 -22.52 17.55
N ILE A 199 -0.22 -21.48 18.16
CA ILE A 199 -1.27 -20.65 17.56
C ILE A 199 -0.68 -19.75 16.46
N TYR A 200 0.47 -19.07 16.69
CA TYR A 200 1.10 -18.25 15.63
C TYR A 200 1.41 -19.03 14.37
N ARG A 201 1.81 -20.31 14.49
CA ARG A 201 2.07 -21.18 13.33
C ARG A 201 0.80 -21.59 12.56
N GLN A 202 -0.39 -21.43 13.15
CA GLN A 202 -1.68 -21.68 12.48
C GLN A 202 -2.16 -20.47 11.67
N ILE A 203 -1.59 -19.29 11.91
CA ILE A 203 -1.98 -18.09 11.18
C ILE A 203 -1.35 -18.11 9.79
N ASP A 204 -2.20 -18.17 8.76
CA ASP A 204 -1.77 -18.05 7.39
C ASP A 204 -1.89 -16.56 6.96
N PRO A 205 -0.78 -15.86 6.75
CA PRO A 205 -0.81 -14.47 6.34
C PRO A 205 -1.22 -14.30 4.86
N GLY A 206 -1.22 -15.35 4.06
CA GLY A 206 -1.51 -15.23 2.64
C GLY A 206 -0.66 -14.15 1.96
N ASN A 207 -1.32 -13.13 1.37
CA ASN A 207 -0.67 -11.97 0.75
C ASN A 207 -0.55 -10.76 1.69
N ASP A 208 -1.04 -10.86 2.93
CA ASP A 208 -0.94 -9.79 3.92
C ASP A 208 0.47 -9.74 4.52
N VAL A 209 1.28 -8.84 3.96
CA VAL A 209 2.68 -8.63 4.37
C VAL A 209 2.76 -8.17 5.83
N HIS A 210 1.82 -7.33 6.29
CA HIS A 210 1.79 -6.83 7.65
C HIS A 210 1.47 -7.94 8.66
N LEU A 211 0.48 -8.78 8.37
CA LEU A 211 0.16 -9.94 9.19
C LEU A 211 1.32 -10.94 9.24
N GLY A 212 1.94 -11.23 8.07
CA GLY A 212 3.13 -12.09 7.99
C GLY A 212 4.27 -11.59 8.85
N TYR A 213 4.47 -10.29 8.86
CA TYR A 213 5.43 -9.61 9.68
C TYR A 213 5.14 -9.76 11.19
N ILE A 214 3.90 -9.49 11.64
CA ILE A 214 3.49 -9.66 13.04
C ILE A 214 3.74 -11.10 13.51
N VAL A 215 3.39 -12.08 12.70
CA VAL A 215 3.59 -13.50 13.02
C VAL A 215 5.07 -13.83 13.21
N GLN A 216 5.92 -13.43 12.25
CA GLN A 216 7.37 -13.73 12.31
C GLN A 216 8.06 -13.01 13.46
N SER A 217 7.70 -11.76 13.74
CA SER A 217 8.19 -10.99 14.88
C SER A 217 7.92 -11.73 16.20
N ASN A 218 6.67 -12.13 16.43
CA ASN A 218 6.30 -12.79 17.67
C ASN A 218 6.91 -14.20 17.80
N LEU A 219 7.07 -14.93 16.71
CA LEU A 219 7.81 -16.21 16.72
C LEU A 219 9.29 -16.00 17.09
N ALA A 220 9.91 -14.93 16.60
CA ALA A 220 11.27 -14.57 16.97
C ALA A 220 11.37 -14.20 18.47
N LYS A 221 10.42 -13.42 19.02
CA LYS A 221 10.32 -13.12 20.45
C LYS A 221 10.21 -14.37 21.30
N ILE A 222 9.37 -15.31 20.90
CA ILE A 222 9.24 -16.61 21.59
C ILE A 222 10.57 -17.35 21.63
N ALA A 223 11.28 -17.41 20.50
CA ALA A 223 12.58 -18.07 20.42
C ALA A 223 13.62 -17.40 21.33
N LEU A 224 13.67 -16.07 21.40
CA LEU A 224 14.55 -15.30 22.27
C LEU A 224 14.25 -15.52 23.74
N ARG A 225 12.97 -15.53 24.15
CA ARG A 225 12.56 -15.83 25.53
C ARG A 225 12.97 -17.23 25.96
N ARG A 226 12.85 -18.23 25.09
CA ARG A 226 13.32 -19.59 25.36
C ARG A 226 14.83 -19.69 25.56
N MET A 227 15.62 -18.84 24.89
CA MET A 227 17.08 -18.77 25.04
C MET A 227 17.50 -17.96 26.27
N GLY A 228 16.56 -17.35 27.00
CA GLY A 228 16.87 -16.44 28.12
C GLY A 228 17.47 -15.10 27.67
N ALA A 229 17.33 -14.76 26.41
CA ALA A 229 17.91 -13.54 25.80
C ALA A 229 16.94 -12.34 25.87
N THR A 230 16.26 -12.14 27.00
CA THR A 230 15.26 -11.08 27.20
C THR A 230 15.82 -9.67 26.99
N GLN A 231 17.13 -9.45 27.23
CA GLN A 231 17.75 -8.15 26.97
C GLN A 231 17.89 -7.80 25.47
N VAL A 232 17.70 -8.77 24.57
CA VAL A 232 17.74 -8.58 23.12
C VAL A 232 16.33 -8.35 22.56
N GLU A 233 15.29 -8.65 23.35
CA GLU A 233 13.88 -8.54 22.94
C GLU A 233 13.53 -7.08 22.58
N ASP A 234 13.93 -6.11 23.41
CA ASP A 234 13.70 -4.69 23.18
C ASP A 234 14.40 -4.20 21.90
N SER A 235 15.64 -4.68 21.66
CA SER A 235 16.38 -4.32 20.44
C SER A 235 15.77 -4.93 19.17
N VAL A 236 15.11 -6.07 19.30
CA VAL A 236 14.37 -6.70 18.21
C VAL A 236 13.08 -5.93 17.95
N ASP A 237 12.36 -5.52 19.00
CA ASP A 237 11.16 -4.69 18.87
C ASP A 237 11.49 -3.36 18.20
N GLU A 238 12.56 -2.66 18.65
CA GLU A 238 13.01 -1.41 18.03
C GLU A 238 13.38 -1.60 16.53
N ALA A 239 14.05 -2.70 16.19
CA ALA A 239 14.36 -3.00 14.79
C ALA A 239 13.11 -3.28 13.97
N PHE A 240 12.13 -3.92 14.56
CA PHE A 240 10.85 -4.20 13.91
C PHE A 240 10.01 -2.93 13.76
N ASP A 241 9.94 -2.06 14.75
CA ASP A 241 9.26 -0.76 14.66
C ASP A 241 9.89 0.13 13.58
N GLN A 242 11.22 0.13 13.45
CA GLN A 242 11.91 0.85 12.37
C GLN A 242 11.55 0.32 10.97
N ILE A 243 11.40 -0.99 10.80
CA ILE A 243 11.00 -1.58 9.51
C ILE A 243 9.54 -1.25 9.20
N GLU A 244 8.67 -1.29 10.21
CA GLU A 244 7.28 -0.89 10.08
C GLU A 244 7.16 0.59 9.68
N ASP A 245 7.91 1.48 10.32
CA ASP A 245 7.99 2.90 9.96
C ASP A 245 8.49 3.12 8.52
N ILE A 246 9.50 2.34 8.09
CA ILE A 246 9.98 2.37 6.70
C ILE A 246 8.90 1.91 5.72
N TYR A 247 8.14 0.86 6.07
CA TYR A 247 7.05 0.35 5.25
C TYR A 247 5.94 1.40 5.09
N TYR A 248 5.47 2.01 6.18
CA TYR A 248 4.44 3.06 6.13
C TYR A 248 4.92 4.32 5.41
N LYS A 249 6.17 4.73 5.58
CA LYS A 249 6.77 5.83 4.80
C LYS A 249 6.84 5.52 3.30
N ALA A 250 7.14 4.29 2.95
CA ALA A 250 7.16 3.86 1.54
C ALA A 250 5.74 3.86 0.94
N LEU A 251 4.72 3.44 1.70
CA LEU A 251 3.32 3.53 1.31
C LEU A 251 2.88 4.99 1.13
N GLU A 252 3.25 5.87 2.06
CA GLU A 252 2.93 7.29 1.99
C GLU A 252 3.58 7.96 0.77
N GLN A 253 4.83 7.63 0.45
CA GLN A 253 5.52 8.12 -0.74
C GLN A 253 4.85 7.63 -2.03
N LYS A 254 4.43 6.36 -2.08
CA LYS A 254 3.67 5.78 -3.19
C LYS A 254 2.35 6.53 -3.40
N ASP A 255 1.64 6.83 -2.30
CA ASP A 255 0.36 7.54 -2.34
C ASP A 255 0.53 9.00 -2.79
N GLN A 256 1.55 9.72 -2.28
CA GLN A 256 1.90 11.07 -2.73
C GLN A 256 2.21 11.10 -4.23
N TYR A 257 2.98 10.14 -4.73
CA TYR A 257 3.30 10.02 -6.14
C TYR A 257 2.04 9.77 -6.99
N TYR A 258 1.14 8.91 -6.52
CA TYR A 258 -0.13 8.63 -7.22
C TYR A 258 -1.03 9.86 -7.29
N GLN A 259 -1.11 10.64 -6.21
CA GLN A 259 -1.84 11.91 -6.17
C GLN A 259 -1.26 12.95 -7.14
N GLU A 260 0.06 13.02 -7.25
CA GLU A 260 0.73 13.93 -8.17
C GLU A 260 0.47 13.54 -9.62
N THR A 261 0.46 12.25 -9.91
CA THR A 261 0.12 11.69 -11.24
C THR A 261 -1.35 11.99 -11.60
N LEU A 262 -2.30 11.75 -10.68
CA LEU A 262 -3.71 12.08 -10.88
C LEU A 262 -3.94 13.59 -11.06
N ARG A 263 -3.22 14.40 -10.29
CA ARG A 263 -3.28 15.85 -10.44
C ARG A 263 -2.80 16.30 -11.82
N GLN A 264 -1.69 15.73 -12.28
CA GLN A 264 -1.17 15.99 -13.62
C GLN A 264 -2.13 15.50 -14.72
N GLU A 265 -2.77 14.34 -14.54
CA GLU A 265 -3.81 13.85 -15.45
C GLU A 265 -5.03 14.77 -15.47
N MET A 266 -5.51 15.23 -14.32
CA MET A 266 -6.63 16.16 -14.25
C MET A 266 -6.28 17.53 -14.83
N GLU A 267 -5.07 18.04 -14.58
CA GLU A 267 -4.57 19.28 -15.20
C GLU A 267 -4.46 19.14 -16.73
N ASN A 268 -3.97 17.98 -17.19
CA ASN A 268 -3.90 17.66 -18.63
C ASN A 268 -5.30 17.54 -19.25
N GLN A 269 -6.24 16.89 -18.58
CA GLN A 269 -7.65 16.82 -19.03
C GLN A 269 -8.31 18.21 -19.04
N GLN A 270 -8.05 19.06 -18.05
CA GLN A 270 -8.53 20.44 -18.04
C GLN A 270 -7.91 21.28 -19.16
N LEU A 271 -6.61 21.09 -19.42
CA LEU A 271 -5.91 21.72 -20.55
C LEU A 271 -6.46 21.24 -21.88
N GLU A 272 -6.74 19.95 -21.99
CA GLU A 272 -7.35 19.35 -23.17
C GLU A 272 -8.80 19.84 -23.38
N TYR A 273 -9.57 19.93 -22.30
CA TYR A 273 -10.92 20.49 -22.34
C TYR A 273 -10.91 22.00 -22.69
N ARG A 274 -10.01 22.78 -22.09
CA ARG A 274 -9.79 24.19 -22.45
C ARG A 274 -9.32 24.33 -23.90
N SER A 275 -8.41 23.47 -24.34
CA SER A 275 -7.96 23.43 -25.75
C SER A 275 -9.10 23.13 -26.71
N LYS A 276 -9.97 22.15 -26.37
CA LYS A 276 -11.18 21.80 -27.15
C LYS A 276 -12.22 22.94 -27.12
N MET A 277 -12.38 23.61 -25.99
CA MET A 277 -13.28 24.79 -25.86
C MET A 277 -12.73 26.00 -26.64
N TYR A 278 -11.40 26.28 -26.51
CA TYR A 278 -10.74 27.31 -27.31
C TYR A 278 -10.77 26.97 -28.80
N GLY A 279 -10.62 25.68 -29.16
CA GLY A 279 -10.78 25.20 -30.53
C GLY A 279 -12.19 25.43 -31.09
N ARG A 280 -13.25 25.18 -30.27
CA ARG A 280 -14.65 25.44 -30.67
C ARG A 280 -14.96 26.95 -30.79
N THR A 281 -14.49 27.75 -29.82
CA THR A 281 -14.64 29.22 -29.90
C THR A 281 -13.82 29.81 -31.03
N LEU A 282 -12.59 29.28 -31.24
CA LEU A 282 -11.77 29.66 -32.38
C LEU A 282 -12.42 29.27 -33.72
N LEU A 283 -13.04 28.10 -33.77
CA LEU A 283 -13.78 27.63 -34.95
C LEU A 283 -14.99 28.53 -35.26
N ILE A 284 -15.73 28.95 -34.22
CA ILE A 284 -16.87 29.89 -34.37
C ILE A 284 -16.38 31.25 -34.81
N VAL A 285 -15.27 31.76 -34.26
CA VAL A 285 -14.64 33.02 -34.67
C VAL A 285 -14.08 32.94 -36.09
N ILE A 286 -13.47 31.76 -36.45
CA ILE A 286 -12.97 31.53 -37.83
C ILE A 286 -14.15 31.44 -38.81
N ILE A 287 -15.25 30.77 -38.44
CA ILE A 287 -16.46 30.70 -39.28
C ILE A 287 -17.10 32.09 -39.42
N ALA A 288 -17.18 32.86 -38.36
CA ALA A 288 -17.68 34.26 -38.42
C ALA A 288 -16.73 35.15 -39.25
N ALA A 289 -15.41 35.00 -39.09
CA ALA A 289 -14.42 35.70 -39.89
C ALA A 289 -14.40 35.25 -41.37
N MET A 290 -14.67 33.97 -41.65
CA MET A 290 -14.84 33.46 -43.04
C MET A 290 -16.14 33.97 -43.68
N ILE A 291 -17.24 34.10 -42.91
CA ILE A 291 -18.48 34.69 -43.41
C ILE A 291 -18.28 36.18 -43.76
N ILE A 292 -17.47 36.90 -42.97
CA ILE A 292 -17.07 38.28 -43.24
C ILE A 292 -16.07 38.35 -44.39
N LEU A 293 -15.19 37.37 -44.50
CA LEU A 293 -14.18 37.28 -45.56
C LEU A 293 -14.72 36.75 -46.93
N ILE A 294 -15.80 35.96 -46.91
CA ILE A 294 -16.50 35.56 -48.17
C ILE A 294 -17.05 36.82 -48.88
N ALA A 295 -17.33 37.86 -48.17
CA ALA A 295 -17.71 39.17 -48.76
C ALA A 295 -16.53 39.95 -49.38
N THR A 296 -15.26 39.56 -49.10
CA THR A 296 -14.05 40.23 -49.59
C THR A 296 -13.13 39.31 -50.43
N VAL A 297 -13.67 38.27 -50.98
CA VAL A 297 -13.04 36.97 -51.25
C VAL A 297 -12.12 36.83 -52.47
N LEU A 298 -11.89 37.70 -53.27
CA LEU A 298 -11.05 37.38 -54.50
C LEU A 298 -9.54 37.62 -54.33
N ALA A 299 -9.10 38.22 -53.25
CA ALA A 299 -7.68 38.54 -53.05
C ALA A 299 -6.88 37.57 -52.15
N LEU A 300 -7.51 36.55 -51.52
CA LEU A 300 -6.88 35.79 -50.43
C LEU A 300 -6.58 34.29 -50.68
N ARG A 301 -6.78 33.78 -51.88
CA ARG A 301 -6.43 32.38 -52.26
C ARG A 301 -4.96 32.00 -51.97
N TYR A 302 -4.09 32.97 -51.93
CA TYR A 302 -2.65 32.75 -51.68
C TYR A 302 -2.33 32.57 -50.18
N ARG A 303 -3.07 33.21 -49.28
CA ARG A 303 -2.84 33.10 -47.85
C ARG A 303 -3.36 31.76 -47.24
N ILE A 304 -4.39 31.18 -47.84
CA ILE A 304 -4.96 29.91 -47.37
C ILE A 304 -3.97 28.74 -47.51
N ARG A 305 -3.14 28.71 -48.58
CA ARG A 305 -2.10 27.69 -48.79
C ARG A 305 -0.99 27.76 -47.72
N LEU A 306 -0.67 28.95 -47.22
CA LEU A 306 0.33 29.13 -46.19
C LEU A 306 -0.18 28.63 -44.79
N GLN A 307 -1.49 28.85 -44.48
CA GLN A 307 -2.07 28.38 -43.22
C GLN A 307 -2.22 26.86 -43.16
N GLU A 308 -2.44 26.18 -44.28
CA GLU A 308 -2.46 24.71 -44.32
C GLU A 308 -1.07 24.10 -44.08
N GLN A 309 -0.01 24.72 -44.53
CA GLN A 309 1.37 24.26 -44.30
C GLN A 309 1.77 24.42 -42.79
N GLU A 310 1.34 25.51 -42.18
CA GLU A 310 1.63 25.76 -40.75
C GLU A 310 0.85 24.80 -39.85
N LYS A 311 -0.41 24.49 -40.21
CA LYS A 311 -1.25 23.54 -39.48
C LYS A 311 -0.69 22.10 -39.51
N ARG A 312 -0.11 21.70 -40.64
CA ARG A 312 0.59 20.41 -40.76
C ARG A 312 1.86 20.35 -39.91
N ARG A 313 2.62 21.44 -39.84
CA ARG A 313 3.78 21.54 -38.95
C ARG A 313 3.40 21.44 -37.48
N LEU A 314 2.31 22.11 -37.08
CA LEU A 314 1.82 22.04 -35.69
C LEU A 314 1.26 20.65 -35.32
N GLN A 315 0.65 19.94 -36.29
CA GLN A 315 0.19 18.57 -36.08
C GLN A 315 1.36 17.59 -35.94
N GLU A 316 2.43 17.75 -36.73
CA GLU A 316 3.65 16.94 -36.62
C GLU A 316 4.37 17.18 -35.27
N GLU A 317 4.42 18.43 -34.79
CA GLU A 317 5.00 18.74 -33.45
C GLU A 317 4.16 18.19 -32.28
N THR A 318 2.83 18.23 -32.40
CA THR A 318 1.93 17.71 -31.34
C THR A 318 1.98 16.17 -31.25
N GLU A 319 2.09 15.48 -32.38
CA GLU A 319 2.30 14.02 -32.42
C GLU A 319 3.66 13.62 -31.85
N HIS A 320 4.68 14.44 -32.12
CA HIS A 320 6.00 14.21 -31.54
C HIS A 320 6.03 14.38 -30.01
N GLN A 321 5.33 15.40 -29.47
CA GLN A 321 5.21 15.61 -28.03
C GLN A 321 4.42 14.50 -27.34
N LYS A 322 3.34 13.97 -27.96
CA LYS A 322 2.59 12.84 -27.43
C LYS A 322 3.42 11.56 -27.36
N THR A 323 4.26 11.33 -28.35
CA THR A 323 5.16 10.15 -28.39
C THR A 323 6.22 10.23 -27.29
N LEU A 324 6.78 11.42 -27.05
CA LEU A 324 7.74 11.65 -25.97
C LEU A 324 7.10 11.49 -24.57
N LEU A 325 5.86 11.94 -24.40
CA LEU A 325 5.14 11.79 -23.15
C LEU A 325 4.81 10.31 -22.83
N HIS A 326 4.47 9.53 -23.87
CA HIS A 326 4.25 8.10 -23.73
C HIS A 326 5.54 7.37 -23.32
N GLN A 327 6.66 7.67 -23.96
CA GLN A 327 7.96 7.10 -23.59
C GLN A 327 8.39 7.48 -22.17
N ALA A 328 8.13 8.72 -21.73
CA ALA A 328 8.41 9.15 -20.37
C ALA A 328 7.56 8.39 -19.31
N ASN A 329 6.28 8.15 -19.61
CA ASN A 329 5.40 7.39 -18.72
C ASN A 329 5.79 5.91 -18.62
N GLU A 330 6.27 5.29 -19.70
CA GLU A 330 6.82 3.92 -19.68
C GLU A 330 8.08 3.83 -18.78
N VAL A 331 8.97 4.81 -18.88
CA VAL A 331 10.18 4.87 -18.02
C VAL A 331 9.81 5.05 -16.56
N VAL A 332 8.79 5.85 -16.27
CA VAL A 332 8.32 6.07 -14.89
C VAL A 332 7.66 4.81 -14.31
N ALA A 333 6.79 4.14 -15.06
CA ALA A 333 6.17 2.89 -14.64
C ALA A 333 7.22 1.77 -14.42
N PHE A 334 8.23 1.75 -15.26
CA PHE A 334 9.37 0.85 -15.13
C PHE A 334 10.19 1.11 -13.86
N LEU A 335 10.50 2.38 -13.56
CA LEU A 335 11.21 2.78 -12.34
C LEU A 335 10.41 2.45 -11.06
N GLN A 336 9.08 2.56 -11.11
CA GLN A 336 8.21 2.19 -9.98
C GLN A 336 8.27 0.69 -9.66
N ASN A 337 8.10 -0.16 -10.68
CA ASN A 337 8.19 -1.61 -10.53
C ASN A 337 9.58 -2.03 -10.02
N PHE A 338 10.62 -1.39 -10.50
CA PHE A 338 11.99 -1.61 -10.04
C PHE A 338 12.20 -1.26 -8.56
N ILE A 339 11.69 -0.12 -8.10
CA ILE A 339 11.82 0.30 -6.70
C ILE A 339 11.08 -0.68 -5.78
N LEU A 340 9.90 -1.17 -6.20
CA LEU A 340 9.11 -2.16 -5.45
C LEU A 340 9.82 -3.51 -5.36
N GLU A 341 10.30 -4.06 -6.48
CA GLU A 341 11.05 -5.33 -6.52
C GLU A 341 12.35 -5.22 -5.72
N ARG A 342 13.11 -4.14 -5.90
CA ARG A 342 14.33 -3.87 -5.14
C ARG A 342 14.07 -3.77 -3.63
N THR A 343 12.92 -3.24 -3.22
CA THR A 343 12.57 -3.12 -1.80
C THR A 343 12.36 -4.51 -1.17
N GLU A 344 11.74 -5.46 -1.84
CA GLU A 344 11.52 -6.82 -1.32
C GLU A 344 12.80 -7.65 -1.27
N VAL A 345 13.57 -7.65 -2.33
CA VAL A 345 14.87 -8.35 -2.38
C VAL A 345 15.85 -7.72 -1.38
N LEU A 346 15.92 -6.40 -1.26
CA LEU A 346 16.77 -5.72 -0.27
C LEU A 346 16.30 -5.96 1.16
N LYS A 347 15.00 -6.11 1.42
CA LYS A 347 14.49 -6.54 2.74
C LYS A 347 15.01 -7.94 3.08
N LYS A 348 15.00 -8.86 2.12
CA LYS A 348 15.57 -10.20 2.29
C LYS A 348 17.09 -10.14 2.51
N LEU A 349 17.78 -9.32 1.74
CA LEU A 349 19.23 -9.13 1.81
C LEU A 349 19.67 -8.36 3.07
N ASN A 350 18.89 -7.41 3.56
CA ASN A 350 19.16 -6.64 4.77
C ASN A 350 18.71 -7.33 6.07
N LYS A 351 17.67 -8.21 6.01
CA LYS A 351 17.27 -9.04 7.16
C LYS A 351 18.37 -9.99 7.64
N GLY A 352 19.35 -10.26 6.79
CA GLY A 352 20.38 -11.27 7.05
C GLY A 352 21.38 -10.92 8.15
N GLY A 353 21.53 -9.67 8.60
CA GLY A 353 22.49 -9.30 9.66
C GLY A 353 23.74 -10.18 9.68
N ASP A 354 23.85 -11.06 10.67
CA ASP A 354 24.84 -12.11 10.78
C ASP A 354 24.35 -13.48 10.28
N SER A 355 23.14 -13.58 9.72
CA SER A 355 22.54 -14.83 9.24
C SER A 355 22.90 -15.09 7.77
N LEU A 356 22.99 -16.39 7.42
CA LEU A 356 23.15 -16.85 6.04
C LEU A 356 21.93 -16.46 5.21
N ILE A 357 22.16 -15.87 4.04
CA ILE A 357 21.12 -15.46 3.10
C ILE A 357 21.16 -16.42 1.91
N TYR A 358 20.06 -17.12 1.67
CA TYR A 358 19.91 -17.95 0.49
C TYR A 358 19.06 -17.22 -0.56
N LEU A 359 19.59 -17.11 -1.77
CA LEU A 359 18.88 -16.64 -2.95
C LEU A 359 18.60 -17.83 -3.87
N SER A 360 17.34 -18.06 -4.16
CA SER A 360 16.91 -19.10 -5.11
C SER A 360 17.32 -18.74 -6.55
N PRO A 361 17.42 -19.72 -7.45
CA PRO A 361 17.69 -19.45 -8.87
C PRO A 361 16.68 -18.48 -9.52
N HIS A 362 15.43 -18.51 -9.08
CA HIS A 362 14.39 -17.58 -9.53
C HIS A 362 14.71 -16.14 -9.10
N GLU A 363 15.10 -15.94 -7.85
CA GLU A 363 15.44 -14.61 -7.33
C GLU A 363 16.70 -14.04 -8.02
N TRP A 364 17.69 -14.87 -8.33
CA TRP A 364 18.85 -14.46 -9.12
C TRP A 364 18.45 -13.99 -10.52
N SER A 365 17.63 -14.78 -11.22
CA SER A 365 17.15 -14.42 -12.56
C SER A 365 16.32 -13.13 -12.55
N GLU A 366 15.52 -12.91 -11.52
CA GLU A 366 14.69 -11.72 -11.36
C GLU A 366 15.54 -10.46 -11.11
N ILE A 367 16.57 -10.56 -10.24
CA ILE A 367 17.54 -9.48 -10.00
C ILE A 367 18.28 -9.12 -11.29
N GLU A 368 18.80 -10.12 -11.99
CA GLU A 368 19.55 -9.90 -13.23
C GLU A 368 18.68 -9.28 -14.32
N ARG A 369 17.46 -9.79 -14.53
CA ARG A 369 16.49 -9.23 -15.49
C ARG A 369 16.18 -7.78 -15.17
N THR A 370 15.96 -7.48 -13.90
CA THR A 370 15.65 -6.12 -13.43
C THR A 370 16.82 -5.18 -13.67
N LEU A 371 18.04 -5.59 -13.35
CA LEU A 371 19.24 -4.79 -13.58
C LEU A 371 19.54 -4.59 -15.08
N ASN A 372 19.36 -5.62 -15.89
CA ASN A 372 19.52 -5.50 -17.34
C ASN A 372 18.54 -4.50 -17.94
N ALA A 373 17.30 -4.50 -17.47
CA ALA A 373 16.28 -3.57 -17.92
C ALA A 373 16.64 -2.10 -17.62
N ILE A 374 17.36 -1.83 -16.54
CA ILE A 374 17.73 -0.46 -16.10
C ILE A 374 19.06 0.00 -16.68
N ASP A 375 20.02 -0.88 -16.70
CA ASP A 375 21.41 -0.58 -17.00
C ASP A 375 21.77 -0.91 -18.48
N SER A 376 20.84 -0.68 -19.38
CA SER A 376 21.00 -0.86 -20.84
C SER A 376 21.48 -2.26 -21.24
N ASN A 377 20.90 -3.30 -20.61
CA ASN A 377 21.27 -4.71 -20.78
C ASN A 377 22.75 -4.99 -20.41
N ARG A 378 23.26 -4.32 -19.39
CA ARG A 378 24.67 -4.43 -18.98
C ARG A 378 25.10 -5.86 -18.69
N PHE A 379 24.36 -6.60 -17.88
CA PHE A 379 24.75 -7.98 -17.52
C PHE A 379 24.60 -8.95 -18.68
N ALA A 380 23.66 -8.72 -19.59
CA ALA A 380 23.58 -9.46 -20.84
C ALA A 380 24.82 -9.20 -21.73
N LYS A 381 25.26 -7.93 -21.84
CA LYS A 381 26.49 -7.55 -22.56
C LYS A 381 27.74 -8.13 -21.90
N ILE A 382 27.82 -8.13 -20.56
CA ILE A 382 28.94 -8.76 -19.83
C ILE A 382 29.00 -10.27 -20.15
N ARG A 383 27.87 -10.98 -20.17
CA ARG A 383 27.83 -12.40 -20.56
C ARG A 383 28.29 -12.63 -22.00
N GLU A 384 27.91 -11.76 -22.91
CA GLU A 384 28.30 -11.82 -24.32
C GLU A 384 29.79 -11.53 -24.50
N GLN A 385 30.30 -10.52 -23.79
CA GLN A 385 31.73 -10.10 -23.89
C GLN A 385 32.67 -11.09 -23.16
N TYR A 386 32.21 -11.74 -22.11
CA TYR A 386 33.00 -12.65 -21.27
C TYR A 386 32.32 -14.04 -21.15
N PRO A 387 32.23 -14.82 -22.24
CA PRO A 387 31.46 -16.09 -22.26
C PRO A 387 32.02 -17.20 -21.36
N THR A 388 33.26 -17.05 -20.90
CA THR A 388 33.93 -18.00 -19.96
C THR A 388 33.66 -17.68 -18.50
N MET A 389 32.98 -16.58 -18.21
CA MET A 389 32.69 -16.14 -16.85
C MET A 389 31.70 -17.11 -16.16
N GLN A 390 32.02 -17.52 -14.97
CA GLN A 390 31.17 -18.42 -14.21
C GLN A 390 29.91 -17.68 -13.70
N GLU A 391 28.81 -18.40 -13.52
CA GLU A 391 27.54 -17.85 -13.05
C GLU A 391 27.70 -17.11 -11.71
N ASP A 392 28.47 -17.68 -10.80
CA ASP A 392 28.80 -17.08 -9.50
C ASP A 392 29.57 -15.76 -9.59
N ASP A 393 30.32 -15.56 -10.67
CA ASP A 393 31.06 -14.29 -10.88
C ASP A 393 30.12 -13.20 -11.45
N ILE A 394 29.16 -13.59 -12.27
CA ILE A 394 28.07 -12.72 -12.70
C ILE A 394 27.23 -12.27 -11.48
N HIS A 395 26.87 -13.22 -10.63
CA HIS A 395 26.15 -12.93 -9.39
C HIS A 395 26.96 -11.98 -8.48
N LEU A 396 28.28 -12.15 -8.38
CA LEU A 396 29.14 -11.26 -7.63
C LEU A 396 29.15 -9.83 -8.23
N CYS A 397 29.16 -9.70 -9.54
CA CYS A 397 29.01 -8.41 -10.22
C CYS A 397 27.64 -7.77 -9.93
N ILE A 398 26.58 -8.55 -9.97
CA ILE A 398 25.20 -8.12 -9.64
C ILE A 398 25.14 -7.57 -8.23
N LEU A 399 25.61 -8.33 -7.22
CA LEU A 399 25.60 -7.91 -5.81
C LEU A 399 26.47 -6.66 -5.58
N THR A 400 27.60 -6.58 -6.26
CA THR A 400 28.51 -5.44 -6.23
C THR A 400 27.83 -4.20 -6.83
N ARG A 401 27.15 -4.35 -7.96
CA ARG A 401 26.42 -3.27 -8.64
C ARG A 401 25.22 -2.77 -7.82
N LEU A 402 24.60 -3.65 -7.05
CA LEU A 402 23.54 -3.31 -6.08
C LEU A 402 24.10 -2.55 -4.85
N GLY A 403 25.40 -2.43 -4.71
CA GLY A 403 26.05 -1.71 -3.61
C GLY A 403 26.02 -2.46 -2.28
N LEU A 404 25.88 -3.80 -2.30
CA LEU A 404 25.88 -4.59 -1.08
C LEU A 404 27.26 -4.64 -0.44
N SER A 405 27.29 -4.61 0.91
CA SER A 405 28.55 -4.71 1.66
C SER A 405 29.24 -6.06 1.44
N ASN A 406 30.57 -6.10 1.53
CA ASN A 406 31.31 -7.35 1.43
C ASN A 406 30.90 -8.38 2.50
N ARG A 407 30.41 -7.91 3.65
CA ARG A 407 29.86 -8.77 4.71
C ARG A 407 28.56 -9.44 4.26
N THR A 408 27.63 -8.66 3.68
CA THR A 408 26.37 -9.19 3.14
C THR A 408 26.63 -10.17 1.99
N ILE A 409 27.56 -9.84 1.10
CA ILE A 409 27.97 -10.73 0.00
C ILE A 409 28.59 -12.02 0.56
N GLY A 410 29.41 -11.92 1.61
CA GLY A 410 29.98 -13.08 2.29
C GLY A 410 28.92 -14.01 2.88
N ASN A 411 27.88 -13.45 3.47
CA ASN A 411 26.75 -14.20 4.03
C ASN A 411 25.93 -14.93 2.94
N ILE A 412 25.83 -14.37 1.73
CA ILE A 412 25.15 -14.99 0.59
C ILE A 412 25.96 -16.20 0.06
N TYR A 413 27.27 -16.05 0.00
CA TYR A 413 28.17 -17.10 -0.51
C TYR A 413 28.71 -18.05 0.55
N CYS A 414 28.38 -17.83 1.83
CA CYS A 414 28.93 -18.59 2.96
C CYS A 414 30.47 -18.51 3.03
N ILE A 415 31.06 -17.34 2.73
CA ILE A 415 32.51 -17.10 2.76
C ILE A 415 32.87 -15.86 3.59
N THR A 416 34.13 -15.75 3.97
CA THR A 416 34.60 -14.60 4.75
C THR A 416 34.65 -13.32 3.93
N VAL A 417 34.58 -12.17 4.60
CA VAL A 417 34.73 -10.83 3.99
C VAL A 417 36.03 -10.73 3.17
N SER A 418 37.12 -11.29 3.71
CA SER A 418 38.43 -11.32 3.04
C SER A 418 38.38 -12.14 1.74
N ALA A 419 37.66 -13.28 1.76
CA ALA A 419 37.45 -14.10 0.56
C ALA A 419 36.64 -13.36 -0.52
N VAL A 420 35.61 -12.59 -0.12
CA VAL A 420 34.85 -11.73 -1.05
C VAL A 420 35.75 -10.69 -1.69
N GLN A 421 36.56 -9.98 -0.88
CA GLN A 421 37.50 -8.98 -1.39
C GLN A 421 38.49 -9.59 -2.37
N HIS A 422 39.07 -10.74 -2.02
CA HIS A 422 39.99 -11.44 -2.89
C HIS A 422 39.33 -11.87 -4.20
N ARG A 423 38.09 -12.35 -4.14
CA ARG A 423 37.32 -12.76 -5.33
C ARG A 423 37.01 -11.55 -6.24
N LYS A 424 36.61 -10.40 -5.65
CA LYS A 424 36.43 -9.14 -6.40
C LYS A 424 37.71 -8.65 -7.08
N LEU A 425 38.85 -8.74 -6.39
CA LEU A 425 40.13 -8.34 -6.94
C LEU A 425 40.57 -9.28 -8.08
N LYS A 426 40.37 -10.60 -7.89
CA LYS A 426 40.64 -11.59 -8.93
C LYS A 426 39.79 -11.37 -10.15
N LEU A 427 38.48 -11.15 -9.98
CA LEU A 427 37.54 -10.91 -11.05
C LEU A 427 37.89 -9.63 -11.83
N LYS A 428 38.22 -8.54 -11.13
CA LYS A 428 38.68 -7.28 -11.70
C LYS A 428 39.91 -7.49 -12.61
N LYS A 429 40.91 -8.24 -12.14
CA LYS A 429 42.15 -8.46 -12.85
C LYS A 429 42.02 -9.47 -13.98
N ASP A 430 41.46 -10.64 -13.69
CA ASP A 430 41.51 -11.81 -14.58
C ASP A 430 40.42 -11.74 -15.66
N VAL A 431 39.28 -11.11 -15.38
CA VAL A 431 38.15 -11.00 -16.33
C VAL A 431 38.10 -9.63 -16.98
N PHE A 432 38.12 -8.54 -16.18
CA PHE A 432 38.00 -7.18 -16.73
C PHE A 432 39.35 -6.58 -17.15
N GLY A 433 40.47 -7.27 -16.89
CA GLY A 433 41.80 -6.82 -17.27
C GLY A 433 42.30 -5.55 -16.57
N GLU A 434 41.61 -5.11 -15.51
CA GLU A 434 41.93 -3.87 -14.81
C GLU A 434 42.92 -4.11 -13.68
N THR A 435 44.12 -3.58 -13.81
CA THR A 435 45.25 -3.75 -12.87
C THR A 435 45.49 -2.54 -11.97
N ASN A 436 44.88 -1.39 -12.26
CA ASN A 436 45.02 -0.18 -11.44
C ASN A 436 44.45 -0.39 -10.02
N PRO A 437 45.25 -0.23 -8.94
CA PRO A 437 44.79 -0.45 -7.57
C PRO A 437 43.67 0.55 -7.15
N ASP A 438 43.63 1.75 -7.74
CA ASP A 438 42.70 2.81 -7.37
C ASP A 438 41.30 2.62 -7.98
N ILE A 439 41.15 1.76 -8.99
CA ILE A 439 39.88 1.44 -9.61
C ILE A 439 39.28 0.21 -8.95
N THR A 440 38.09 0.35 -8.39
CA THR A 440 37.36 -0.76 -7.77
C THR A 440 36.48 -1.50 -8.77
N LEU A 441 36.07 -2.74 -8.45
CA LEU A 441 35.08 -3.47 -9.26
C LEU A 441 33.76 -2.70 -9.37
N GLU A 442 33.38 -1.99 -8.31
CA GLU A 442 32.20 -1.13 -8.25
C GLU A 442 32.25 -0.01 -9.30
N GLN A 443 33.44 0.58 -9.50
CA GLN A 443 33.64 1.64 -10.48
C GLN A 443 33.59 1.10 -11.92
N ILE A 444 34.18 -0.07 -12.16
CA ILE A 444 34.11 -0.75 -13.48
C ILE A 444 32.66 -1.06 -13.85
N LEU A 445 31.88 -1.53 -12.89
CA LEU A 445 30.48 -1.87 -13.11
C LEU A 445 29.54 -0.64 -13.17
N LYS A 446 30.01 0.57 -12.87
CA LYS A 446 29.24 1.81 -13.03
C LYS A 446 29.43 2.48 -14.38
N ASN A 447 30.61 2.36 -14.97
CA ASN A 447 30.95 2.86 -16.31
C ASN A 447 30.53 1.87 -17.40
#